data_5fe00d5a2dc090745e0fa3c941b0555d
#
_entry.id   5fe00d5a2dc090745e0fa3c941b0555d
#
_cell.length_a   1.000
_cell.length_b   1.000
_cell.length_c   1.000
_cell.angle_alpha   90.00
_cell.angle_beta   90.00
_cell.angle_gamma   90.00
#
_symmetry.space_group_name_H-M   'P 1'
#
loop_
_entity.id
_entity.type
_entity.pdbx_description
1 polymer ?
#
loop_
_entity_poly.entity_id
_entity_poly.type
_entity_poly.pdbx_seq_one_letter_code
_entity_poly.pdbx_strand_id
1 'polypeptide(L)'
;MLTGILAAIHSTYFQSTDDAFVEGRLVSIAPRVSGPVIKLLVDDNDEVKAGQLLVEIDPADYEVKLHQAEAKLAEAKAQLNVTEKQIEEGGSNVQQSYEDLNSTKSKLDFAAKDHKRYTDMYKEGIVSKQDYDNSSTHYTVAQANHKAANEKSKAIQSALEAHKAKAEAVQAEIKRLEAEVEQAKLNLSYTKIYAPQTGMISARSVETGNYVQTGQPLMEIVPEQVWVVANFKEIQLTNMKKGQPVSIKIDTYPNKRFKGHVDSIQRATGAKSSLFPPENAVGSYVKIVQRVPVKIVFDENIQDYNIVPGMSAVPKVKIK
;
A
#
# COMPACT_ATOMS: atom_id res chain seq x y z
N MET A 1 10.79 -68.51 6.13
CA MET A 1 11.27 -68.00 4.82
C MET A 1 10.21 -67.20 4.04
N LEU A 2 8.94 -67.65 3.94
CA LEU A 2 7.90 -66.95 3.17
C LEU A 2 7.62 -65.49 3.70
N THR A 3 7.63 -65.30 5.01
CA THR A 3 7.39 -63.95 5.63
C THR A 3 8.47 -62.94 5.34
N GLY A 4 9.73 -63.38 5.23
CA GLY A 4 10.86 -62.47 4.87
C GLY A 4 10.83 -62.03 3.39
N ILE A 5 10.42 -62.95 2.51
CA ILE A 5 10.28 -62.68 1.05
C ILE A 5 9.13 -61.71 0.83
N LEU A 6 7.99 -61.88 1.50
CA LEU A 6 6.85 -60.95 1.43
C LEU A 6 7.20 -59.54 1.97
N ALA A 7 7.95 -59.45 3.05
CA ALA A 7 8.40 -58.16 3.59
C ALA A 7 9.41 -57.43 2.65
N ALA A 8 10.33 -58.22 2.02
CA ALA A 8 11.28 -57.65 1.03
C ALA A 8 10.57 -57.13 -0.23
N ILE A 9 9.61 -57.90 -0.76
CA ILE A 9 8.77 -57.51 -1.90
C ILE A 9 7.95 -56.27 -1.53
N HIS A 10 7.39 -56.26 -0.31
CA HIS A 10 6.60 -55.12 0.16
C HIS A 10 7.42 -53.82 0.24
N SER A 11 8.63 -53.87 0.81
CA SER A 11 9.58 -52.74 0.91
C SER A 11 10.06 -52.25 -0.47
N THR A 12 10.01 -53.08 -1.50
CA THR A 12 10.40 -52.71 -2.86
C THR A 12 9.31 -51.91 -3.59
N TYR A 13 8.04 -52.09 -3.21
CA TYR A 13 6.89 -51.43 -3.87
C TYR A 13 6.33 -50.28 -3.06
N PHE A 14 6.55 -50.26 -1.76
CA PHE A 14 5.97 -49.25 -0.87
C PHE A 14 7.00 -48.71 0.10
N GLN A 15 6.95 -47.39 0.33
CA GLN A 15 7.69 -46.73 1.39
C GLN A 15 6.71 -46.09 2.38
N SER A 16 6.98 -46.24 3.66
CA SER A 16 6.17 -45.65 4.72
C SER A 16 7.04 -45.02 5.81
N THR A 17 6.50 -44.04 6.48
CA THR A 17 7.11 -43.42 7.66
C THR A 17 6.04 -43.19 8.71
N ASP A 18 6.43 -43.30 9.96
CA ASP A 18 5.64 -42.96 11.15
C ASP A 18 5.92 -41.53 11.65
N ASP A 19 6.97 -40.90 11.07
CA ASP A 19 7.31 -39.51 11.33
C ASP A 19 6.62 -38.62 10.27
N ALA A 20 5.32 -38.48 10.44
CA ALA A 20 4.50 -37.64 9.57
C ALA A 20 3.33 -37.03 10.35
N PHE A 21 2.98 -35.82 10.02
CA PHE A 21 1.91 -35.09 10.65
C PHE A 21 1.14 -34.23 9.63
N VAL A 22 -0.09 -33.93 10.00
CA VAL A 22 -0.93 -33.01 9.24
C VAL A 22 -0.44 -31.60 9.47
N GLU A 23 -0.24 -30.83 8.41
CA GLU A 23 0.08 -29.41 8.44
C GLU A 23 -0.98 -28.57 7.75
N GLY A 24 -1.06 -27.30 8.11
CA GLY A 24 -1.87 -26.28 7.47
C GLY A 24 -1.21 -24.91 7.63
N ARG A 25 -1.55 -23.96 6.77
CA ARG A 25 -1.05 -22.59 6.90
C ARG A 25 -1.89 -21.83 7.92
N LEU A 26 -1.47 -21.84 9.17
CA LEU A 26 -2.07 -20.99 10.20
C LEU A 26 -1.89 -19.51 9.84
N VAL A 27 -2.97 -18.74 9.92
CA VAL A 27 -2.94 -17.30 9.69
C VAL A 27 -3.16 -16.59 11.02
N SER A 28 -2.13 -15.94 11.51
CA SER A 28 -2.20 -15.10 12.68
C SER A 28 -2.85 -13.76 12.34
N ILE A 29 -3.88 -13.37 13.10
CA ILE A 29 -4.61 -12.12 12.97
C ILE A 29 -4.04 -11.14 13.99
N ALA A 30 -3.54 -10.02 13.49
CA ALA A 30 -3.00 -8.93 14.30
C ALA A 30 -3.58 -7.59 13.85
N PRO A 31 -3.81 -6.63 14.78
CA PRO A 31 -4.32 -5.31 14.46
C PRO A 31 -3.25 -4.45 13.78
N ARG A 32 -3.69 -3.55 12.91
CA ARG A 32 -2.84 -2.53 12.29
C ARG A 32 -2.84 -1.21 13.05
N VAL A 33 -3.76 -1.08 14.01
CA VAL A 33 -3.93 0.11 14.86
C VAL A 33 -4.10 -0.34 16.31
N SER A 34 -3.74 0.50 17.26
CA SER A 34 -3.85 0.21 18.70
C SER A 34 -5.12 0.84 19.28
N GLY A 35 -5.65 0.22 20.32
CA GLY A 35 -6.82 0.73 21.05
C GLY A 35 -7.51 -0.32 21.89
N PRO A 36 -8.52 0.06 22.68
CA PRO A 36 -9.34 -0.91 23.43
C PRO A 36 -10.30 -1.64 22.50
N VAL A 37 -10.47 -2.93 22.71
CA VAL A 37 -11.45 -3.77 22.01
C VAL A 37 -12.83 -3.51 22.60
N ILE A 38 -13.75 -3.04 21.76
CA ILE A 38 -15.15 -2.78 22.17
C ILE A 38 -16.09 -3.93 21.83
N LYS A 39 -15.78 -4.69 20.76
CA LYS A 39 -16.56 -5.87 20.39
C LYS A 39 -15.63 -7.00 19.93
N LEU A 40 -15.95 -8.19 20.37
CA LEU A 40 -15.38 -9.44 19.92
C LEU A 40 -16.55 -10.31 19.46
N LEU A 41 -16.55 -10.70 18.19
CA LEU A 41 -17.70 -11.30 17.50
C LEU A 41 -17.52 -12.80 17.23
N VAL A 42 -16.43 -13.37 17.71
CA VAL A 42 -16.09 -14.78 17.51
C VAL A 42 -15.51 -15.38 18.78
N ASP A 43 -15.75 -16.68 18.96
CA ASP A 43 -15.17 -17.49 20.03
C ASP A 43 -14.17 -18.52 19.50
N ASP A 44 -13.49 -19.20 20.44
CA ASP A 44 -12.61 -20.32 20.12
C ASP A 44 -13.41 -21.43 19.42
N ASN A 45 -12.83 -22.00 18.38
CA ASN A 45 -13.41 -23.02 17.51
C ASN A 45 -14.59 -22.58 16.65
N ASP A 46 -14.87 -21.28 16.55
CA ASP A 46 -15.87 -20.77 15.59
C ASP A 46 -15.36 -20.87 14.16
N GLU A 47 -16.29 -21.23 13.26
CA GLU A 47 -16.05 -21.19 11.82
C GLU A 47 -16.28 -19.78 11.29
N VAL A 48 -15.30 -19.23 10.56
CA VAL A 48 -15.34 -17.89 10.00
C VAL A 48 -15.16 -17.91 8.50
N LYS A 49 -15.84 -16.98 7.82
CA LYS A 49 -15.73 -16.79 6.37
C LYS A 49 -14.81 -15.61 6.04
N ALA A 50 -14.15 -15.69 4.90
CA ALA A 50 -13.38 -14.57 4.38
C ALA A 50 -14.23 -13.28 4.35
N GLY A 51 -13.70 -12.17 4.88
CA GLY A 51 -14.41 -10.90 4.99
C GLY A 51 -15.37 -10.78 6.19
N GLN A 52 -15.49 -11.78 7.05
CA GLN A 52 -16.28 -11.69 8.27
C GLN A 52 -15.58 -10.80 9.29
N LEU A 53 -16.34 -9.90 9.95
CA LEU A 53 -15.83 -9.05 11.03
C LEU A 53 -15.58 -9.92 12.30
N LEU A 54 -14.37 -9.81 12.83
CA LEU A 54 -13.91 -10.58 13.98
C LEU A 54 -13.84 -9.73 15.25
N VAL A 55 -13.20 -8.57 15.14
CA VAL A 55 -12.92 -7.67 16.27
C VAL A 55 -13.20 -6.23 15.86
N GLU A 56 -13.75 -5.45 16.76
CA GLU A 56 -13.91 -4.00 16.62
C GLU A 56 -13.13 -3.29 17.74
N ILE A 57 -12.15 -2.49 17.36
CA ILE A 57 -11.38 -1.58 18.22
C ILE A 57 -12.15 -0.27 18.30
N ASP A 58 -12.09 0.44 19.43
CA ASP A 58 -12.76 1.73 19.62
C ASP A 58 -12.33 2.72 18.53
N PRO A 59 -13.27 3.17 17.69
CA PRO A 59 -12.97 4.09 16.58
C PRO A 59 -12.86 5.56 17.00
N ALA A 60 -13.28 5.93 18.23
CA ALA A 60 -13.48 7.33 18.64
C ALA A 60 -12.26 8.23 18.37
N ASP A 61 -11.07 7.80 18.77
CA ASP A 61 -9.83 8.56 18.54
C ASP A 61 -9.51 8.72 17.05
N TYR A 62 -9.83 7.70 16.25
CA TYR A 62 -9.60 7.70 14.80
C TYR A 62 -10.62 8.55 14.06
N GLU A 63 -11.87 8.59 14.50
CA GLU A 63 -12.90 9.49 13.98
C GLU A 63 -12.55 10.96 14.25
N VAL A 64 -12.09 11.28 15.45
CA VAL A 64 -11.63 12.63 15.78
C VAL A 64 -10.45 13.05 14.88
N LYS A 65 -9.47 12.16 14.66
CA LYS A 65 -8.35 12.43 13.76
C LYS A 65 -8.80 12.63 12.31
N LEU A 66 -9.77 11.86 11.84
CA LEU A 66 -10.35 12.04 10.51
C LEU A 66 -11.02 13.40 10.38
N HIS A 67 -11.87 13.79 11.34
CA HIS A 67 -12.54 15.08 11.32
C HIS A 67 -11.54 16.25 11.37
N GLN A 68 -10.45 16.12 12.13
CA GLN A 68 -9.37 17.12 12.16
C GLN A 68 -8.68 17.28 10.81
N ALA A 69 -8.38 16.15 10.13
CA ALA A 69 -7.78 16.17 8.80
C ALA A 69 -8.74 16.78 7.76
N GLU A 70 -10.02 16.44 7.80
CA GLU A 70 -11.06 17.00 6.93
C GLU A 70 -11.24 18.51 7.15
N ALA A 71 -11.19 18.98 8.40
CA ALA A 71 -11.27 20.41 8.71
C ALA A 71 -10.08 21.19 8.13
N LYS A 72 -8.85 20.68 8.26
CA LYS A 72 -7.66 21.30 7.64
C LYS A 72 -7.76 21.35 6.12
N LEU A 73 -8.26 20.28 5.49
CA LEU A 73 -8.49 20.26 4.05
C LEU A 73 -9.52 21.30 3.61
N ALA A 74 -10.61 21.44 4.38
CA ALA A 74 -11.63 22.45 4.11
C ALA A 74 -11.07 23.87 4.23
N GLU A 75 -10.23 24.15 5.22
CA GLU A 75 -9.53 25.43 5.39
C GLU A 75 -8.64 25.74 4.18
N ALA A 76 -7.83 24.79 3.73
CA ALA A 76 -6.96 24.99 2.57
C ALA A 76 -7.76 25.23 1.28
N LYS A 77 -8.89 24.53 1.08
CA LYS A 77 -9.81 24.77 -0.05
C LYS A 77 -10.44 26.18 0.00
N ALA A 78 -10.81 26.64 1.18
CA ALA A 78 -11.28 27.99 1.36
C ALA A 78 -10.19 29.04 1.03
N GLN A 79 -8.94 28.78 1.44
CA GLN A 79 -7.80 29.62 1.11
C GLN A 79 -7.51 29.67 -0.41
N LEU A 80 -7.70 28.55 -1.12
CA LEU A 80 -7.59 28.52 -2.58
C LEU A 80 -8.62 29.45 -3.21
N ASN A 81 -9.88 29.37 -2.78
CA ASN A 81 -10.95 30.25 -3.29
C ASN A 81 -10.63 31.74 -3.09
N VAL A 82 -10.08 32.11 -1.93
CA VAL A 82 -9.62 33.50 -1.69
C VAL A 82 -8.53 33.89 -2.69
N THR A 83 -7.56 33.00 -2.92
CA THR A 83 -6.46 33.27 -3.87
C THR A 83 -6.95 33.36 -5.30
N GLU A 84 -7.92 32.53 -5.71
CA GLU A 84 -8.57 32.60 -7.03
C GLU A 84 -9.30 33.93 -7.25
N LYS A 85 -9.96 34.47 -6.22
CA LYS A 85 -10.57 35.82 -6.28
C LYS A 85 -9.52 36.91 -6.41
N GLN A 86 -8.36 36.78 -5.77
CA GLN A 86 -7.24 37.70 -5.96
C GLN A 86 -6.66 37.65 -7.36
N ILE A 87 -6.66 36.48 -8.02
CA ILE A 87 -6.25 36.33 -9.43
C ILE A 87 -7.25 37.00 -10.36
N GLU A 88 -8.54 36.85 -10.11
CA GLU A 88 -9.61 37.50 -10.89
C GLU A 88 -9.50 39.03 -10.80
N GLU A 89 -9.32 39.58 -9.59
CA GLU A 89 -9.07 41.01 -9.35
C GLU A 89 -7.79 41.47 -10.04
N GLY A 90 -6.69 40.71 -9.89
CA GLY A 90 -5.43 40.99 -10.54
C GLY A 90 -5.55 41.04 -12.09
N GLY A 91 -6.34 40.12 -12.67
CA GLY A 91 -6.66 40.11 -14.11
C GLY A 91 -7.36 41.39 -14.57
N SER A 92 -8.33 41.87 -13.79
CA SER A 92 -9.03 43.14 -14.06
C SER A 92 -8.08 44.34 -13.97
N ASN A 93 -7.17 44.38 -13.02
CA ASN A 93 -6.15 45.42 -12.86
C ASN A 93 -5.16 45.42 -14.00
N VAL A 94 -4.77 44.24 -14.51
CA VAL A 94 -3.92 44.12 -15.71
C VAL A 94 -4.64 44.71 -16.92
N GLN A 95 -5.90 44.39 -17.15
CA GLN A 95 -6.69 44.95 -18.27
C GLN A 95 -6.77 46.47 -18.17
N GLN A 96 -7.05 47.04 -17.01
CA GLN A 96 -7.07 48.50 -16.83
C GLN A 96 -5.70 49.12 -17.11
N SER A 97 -4.61 48.47 -16.71
CA SER A 97 -3.24 48.95 -16.98
C SER A 97 -2.90 48.98 -18.49
N TYR A 98 -3.43 48.02 -19.26
CA TYR A 98 -3.30 48.01 -20.72
C TYR A 98 -4.03 49.18 -21.39
N GLU A 99 -5.22 49.54 -20.91
CA GLU A 99 -5.96 50.69 -21.44
C GLU A 99 -5.22 51.99 -21.12
N ASP A 100 -4.67 52.15 -19.89
CA ASP A 100 -3.83 53.28 -19.55
C ASP A 100 -2.57 53.37 -20.42
N LEU A 101 -1.92 52.24 -20.68
CA LEU A 101 -0.75 52.16 -21.54
C LEU A 101 -1.07 52.57 -22.98
N ASN A 102 -2.19 52.10 -23.54
CA ASN A 102 -2.67 52.50 -24.87
C ASN A 102 -3.00 53.97 -24.95
N SER A 103 -3.61 54.57 -23.92
CA SER A 103 -3.89 56.00 -23.86
C SER A 103 -2.61 56.84 -23.88
N THR A 104 -1.61 56.47 -23.02
CA THR A 104 -0.32 57.17 -23.02
C THR A 104 0.47 57.00 -24.30
N LYS A 105 0.39 55.81 -24.95
CA LYS A 105 0.98 55.56 -26.28
C LYS A 105 0.39 56.48 -27.34
N SER A 106 -0.93 56.61 -27.40
CA SER A 106 -1.61 57.49 -28.35
C SER A 106 -1.20 58.95 -28.17
N LYS A 107 -1.04 59.41 -26.91
CA LYS A 107 -0.54 60.75 -26.59
C LYS A 107 0.90 60.96 -27.02
N LEU A 108 1.76 59.91 -26.83
CA LEU A 108 3.15 59.93 -27.28
C LEU A 108 3.22 60.02 -28.80
N ASP A 109 2.46 59.19 -29.51
CA ASP A 109 2.42 59.15 -30.99
C ASP A 109 1.97 60.50 -31.56
N PHE A 110 0.97 61.16 -30.92
CA PHE A 110 0.56 62.52 -31.29
C PHE A 110 1.66 63.54 -31.06
N ALA A 111 2.27 63.58 -29.84
CA ALA A 111 3.33 64.50 -29.53
C ALA A 111 4.59 64.32 -30.42
N ALA A 112 4.91 63.06 -30.80
CA ALA A 112 6.00 62.76 -31.72
C ALA A 112 5.76 63.34 -33.12
N LYS A 113 4.54 63.17 -33.70
CA LYS A 113 4.16 63.74 -34.96
C LYS A 113 4.18 65.24 -34.94
N ASP A 114 3.69 65.83 -33.86
CA ASP A 114 3.64 67.28 -33.65
C ASP A 114 5.04 67.85 -33.53
N HIS A 115 5.91 67.31 -32.74
CA HIS A 115 7.30 67.71 -32.60
C HIS A 115 8.05 67.60 -33.91
N LYS A 116 7.85 66.53 -34.65
CA LYS A 116 8.45 66.38 -36.02
C LYS A 116 8.02 67.52 -36.95
N ARG A 117 6.73 67.86 -37.00
CA ARG A 117 6.18 68.93 -37.76
C ARG A 117 6.80 70.29 -37.38
N TYR A 118 6.85 70.62 -36.11
CA TYR A 118 7.46 71.86 -35.60
C TYR A 118 8.98 71.89 -35.87
N THR A 119 9.65 70.75 -35.84
CA THR A 119 11.08 70.68 -36.20
C THR A 119 11.32 71.03 -37.64
N ASP A 120 10.49 70.55 -38.55
CA ASP A 120 10.62 70.82 -39.98
C ASP A 120 10.28 72.30 -40.33
N MET A 121 9.21 72.85 -39.74
CA MET A 121 8.82 74.28 -39.90
C MET A 121 9.84 75.22 -39.24
N TYR A 122 10.52 74.87 -38.17
CA TYR A 122 11.57 75.66 -37.53
C TYR A 122 12.82 75.72 -38.44
N LYS A 123 13.18 74.65 -39.12
CA LYS A 123 14.28 74.62 -40.09
C LYS A 123 14.01 75.51 -41.27
N GLU A 124 12.74 75.68 -41.68
CA GLU A 124 12.29 76.53 -42.74
C GLU A 124 12.06 77.99 -42.31
N GLY A 125 12.27 78.31 -41.04
CA GLY A 125 12.10 79.69 -40.51
C GLY A 125 10.63 80.10 -40.30
N ILE A 126 9.65 79.16 -40.33
CA ILE A 126 8.22 79.44 -40.29
C ILE A 126 7.68 79.63 -38.88
N VAL A 127 8.31 79.02 -37.86
CA VAL A 127 7.87 79.10 -36.45
C VAL A 127 8.95 79.64 -35.53
N SER A 128 8.55 80.18 -34.40
CA SER A 128 9.49 80.69 -33.36
C SER A 128 10.28 79.60 -32.68
N LYS A 129 11.43 79.90 -32.08
CA LYS A 129 12.21 79.01 -31.24
C LYS A 129 11.39 78.55 -30.04
N GLN A 130 10.55 79.43 -29.49
CA GLN A 130 9.69 79.09 -28.35
C GLN A 130 8.69 78.01 -28.72
N ASP A 131 8.08 78.04 -29.87
CA ASP A 131 7.12 77.04 -30.33
C ASP A 131 7.80 75.68 -30.55
N TYR A 132 9.02 75.66 -31.13
CA TYR A 132 9.84 74.47 -31.20
C TYR A 132 10.19 73.91 -29.86
N ASP A 133 10.70 74.72 -28.89
CA ASP A 133 11.07 74.28 -27.54
C ASP A 133 9.86 73.72 -26.75
N ASN A 134 8.68 74.36 -26.97
CA ASN A 134 7.43 73.88 -26.38
C ASN A 134 7.06 72.47 -26.92
N SER A 135 7.12 72.27 -28.24
CA SER A 135 6.81 70.96 -28.85
C SER A 135 7.79 69.88 -28.43
N SER A 136 9.09 70.21 -28.27
CA SER A 136 10.12 69.29 -27.74
C SER A 136 9.85 68.91 -26.30
N THR A 137 9.46 69.87 -25.48
CA THR A 137 9.10 69.61 -24.07
C THR A 137 7.86 68.71 -23.98
N HIS A 138 6.81 68.99 -24.76
CA HIS A 138 5.61 68.14 -24.78
C HIS A 138 5.93 66.71 -25.23
N TYR A 139 6.78 66.50 -26.21
CA TYR A 139 7.24 65.15 -26.65
C TYR A 139 7.99 64.44 -25.53
N THR A 140 8.94 65.10 -24.85
CA THR A 140 9.73 64.55 -23.75
C THR A 140 8.85 64.14 -22.56
N VAL A 141 7.86 64.98 -22.21
CA VAL A 141 6.88 64.65 -21.13
C VAL A 141 6.00 63.47 -21.52
N ALA A 142 5.50 63.42 -22.79
CA ALA A 142 4.70 62.31 -23.23
C ALA A 142 5.49 61.00 -23.25
N GLN A 143 6.78 61.03 -23.65
CA GLN A 143 7.68 59.91 -23.61
C GLN A 143 7.90 59.40 -22.15
N ALA A 144 8.15 60.29 -21.23
CA ALA A 144 8.32 59.97 -19.81
C ALA A 144 7.04 59.32 -19.23
N ASN A 145 5.86 59.89 -19.54
CA ASN A 145 4.58 59.36 -19.11
C ASN A 145 4.29 57.93 -19.64
N HIS A 146 4.57 57.72 -20.94
CA HIS A 146 4.40 56.42 -21.53
C HIS A 146 5.35 55.39 -20.89
N LYS A 147 6.62 55.77 -20.65
CA LYS A 147 7.58 54.90 -19.97
C LYS A 147 7.12 54.56 -18.53
N ALA A 148 6.62 55.52 -17.80
CA ALA A 148 6.08 55.31 -16.45
C ALA A 148 4.87 54.36 -16.44
N ALA A 149 3.93 54.53 -17.40
CA ALA A 149 2.78 53.65 -17.60
C ALA A 149 3.21 52.21 -17.95
N ASN A 150 4.23 52.04 -18.78
CA ASN A 150 4.78 50.73 -19.13
C ASN A 150 5.38 50.00 -17.91
N GLU A 151 6.18 50.71 -17.12
CA GLU A 151 6.75 50.11 -15.89
C GLU A 151 5.67 49.78 -14.85
N LYS A 152 4.63 50.62 -14.70
CA LYS A 152 3.46 50.34 -13.88
C LYS A 152 2.71 49.08 -14.35
N SER A 153 2.49 48.94 -15.66
CA SER A 153 1.82 47.77 -16.24
C SER A 153 2.61 46.48 -15.98
N LYS A 154 3.93 46.50 -16.15
CA LYS A 154 4.80 45.36 -15.80
C LYS A 154 4.72 44.98 -14.34
N ALA A 155 4.70 45.95 -13.42
CA ALA A 155 4.58 45.69 -11.99
C ALA A 155 3.26 45.01 -11.64
N ILE A 156 2.13 45.48 -12.24
CA ILE A 156 0.81 44.87 -12.03
C ILE A 156 0.77 43.44 -12.58
N GLN A 157 1.37 43.18 -13.75
CA GLN A 157 1.47 41.86 -14.32
C GLN A 157 2.30 40.90 -13.45
N SER A 158 3.43 41.39 -12.92
CA SER A 158 4.25 40.62 -11.99
C SER A 158 3.50 40.28 -10.70
N ALA A 159 2.65 41.17 -10.18
CA ALA A 159 1.79 40.90 -9.03
C ALA A 159 0.76 39.80 -9.34
N LEU A 160 0.15 39.82 -10.53
CA LEU A 160 -0.77 38.74 -10.95
C LEU A 160 -0.07 37.38 -11.01
N GLU A 161 1.14 37.31 -11.58
CA GLU A 161 1.93 36.09 -11.63
C GLU A 161 2.29 35.57 -10.21
N ALA A 162 2.57 36.49 -9.28
CA ALA A 162 2.78 36.10 -7.87
C ALA A 162 1.53 35.47 -7.22
N HIS A 163 0.32 36.00 -7.54
CA HIS A 163 -0.92 35.40 -7.06
C HIS A 163 -1.17 34.00 -7.68
N LYS A 164 -0.85 33.82 -8.95
CA LYS A 164 -0.93 32.52 -9.63
C LYS A 164 0.02 31.49 -8.98
N ALA A 165 1.27 31.87 -8.75
CA ALA A 165 2.24 31.03 -8.08
C ALA A 165 1.79 30.65 -6.65
N LYS A 166 1.16 31.60 -5.95
CA LYS A 166 0.55 31.31 -4.64
C LYS A 166 -0.59 30.31 -4.72
N ALA A 167 -1.44 30.40 -5.75
CA ALA A 167 -2.51 29.43 -5.97
C ALA A 167 -1.97 28.01 -6.23
N GLU A 168 -0.91 27.88 -7.02
CA GLU A 168 -0.23 26.60 -7.23
C GLU A 168 0.33 26.01 -5.94
N ALA A 169 0.92 26.85 -5.07
CA ALA A 169 1.41 26.41 -3.76
C ALA A 169 0.27 25.91 -2.86
N VAL A 170 -0.87 26.61 -2.84
CA VAL A 170 -2.06 26.19 -2.08
C VAL A 170 -2.65 24.90 -2.66
N GLN A 171 -2.66 24.73 -3.98
CA GLN A 171 -3.09 23.48 -4.60
C GLN A 171 -2.19 22.28 -4.24
N ALA A 172 -0.88 22.49 -4.15
CA ALA A 172 0.05 21.47 -3.68
C ALA A 172 -0.23 21.09 -2.22
N GLU A 173 -0.52 22.07 -1.38
CA GLU A 173 -0.91 21.85 0.02
C GLU A 173 -2.23 21.09 0.14
N ILE A 174 -3.23 21.38 -0.68
CA ILE A 174 -4.50 20.64 -0.74
C ILE A 174 -4.22 19.16 -1.03
N LYS A 175 -3.38 18.84 -2.03
CA LYS A 175 -3.03 17.44 -2.35
C LYS A 175 -2.36 16.73 -1.17
N ARG A 176 -1.50 17.43 -0.42
CA ARG A 176 -0.89 16.89 0.79
C ARG A 176 -1.95 16.58 1.85
N LEU A 177 -2.88 17.50 2.08
CA LEU A 177 -3.96 17.33 3.06
C LEU A 177 -4.99 16.26 2.63
N GLU A 178 -5.24 16.09 1.34
CA GLU A 178 -6.05 15.00 0.82
C GLU A 178 -5.43 13.63 1.16
N ALA A 179 -4.11 13.50 1.02
CA ALA A 179 -3.40 12.28 1.44
C ALA A 179 -3.47 12.07 2.96
N GLU A 180 -3.46 13.15 3.78
CA GLU A 180 -3.63 13.08 5.23
C GLU A 180 -5.03 12.58 5.61
N VAL A 181 -6.08 13.04 4.91
CA VAL A 181 -7.46 12.55 5.07
C VAL A 181 -7.57 11.07 4.70
N GLU A 182 -6.98 10.66 3.58
CA GLU A 182 -6.99 9.25 3.17
C GLU A 182 -6.26 8.36 4.19
N GLN A 183 -5.14 8.81 4.75
CA GLN A 183 -4.44 8.08 5.82
C GLN A 183 -5.31 7.95 7.07
N ALA A 184 -6.02 9.02 7.46
CA ALA A 184 -6.92 8.98 8.61
C ALA A 184 -8.10 8.03 8.39
N LYS A 185 -8.70 8.02 7.19
CA LYS A 185 -9.75 7.06 6.79
C LYS A 185 -9.26 5.62 6.82
N LEU A 186 -8.05 5.39 6.34
CA LEU A 186 -7.44 4.07 6.34
C LEU A 186 -7.22 3.57 7.77
N ASN A 187 -6.70 4.43 8.66
CA ASN A 187 -6.52 4.09 10.07
C ASN A 187 -7.86 3.80 10.76
N LEU A 188 -8.91 4.56 10.46
CA LEU A 188 -10.26 4.29 10.94
C LEU A 188 -10.78 2.94 10.42
N SER A 189 -10.53 2.61 9.17
CA SER A 189 -10.93 1.30 8.62
C SER A 189 -10.25 0.13 9.30
N TYR A 190 -9.03 0.32 9.80
CA TYR A 190 -8.26 -0.70 10.51
C TYR A 190 -8.75 -0.97 11.94
N THR A 191 -9.67 -0.16 12.47
CA THR A 191 -10.34 -0.46 13.74
C THR A 191 -11.26 -1.67 13.63
N LYS A 192 -11.68 -2.03 12.42
CA LYS A 192 -12.49 -3.22 12.13
C LYS A 192 -11.59 -4.30 11.53
N ILE A 193 -11.42 -5.40 12.25
CA ILE A 193 -10.54 -6.49 11.87
C ILE A 193 -11.39 -7.61 11.26
N TYR A 194 -11.09 -7.96 10.01
CA TYR A 194 -11.80 -8.96 9.23
C TYR A 194 -10.96 -10.21 9.01
N ALA A 195 -11.63 -11.37 8.87
CA ALA A 195 -10.99 -12.60 8.47
C ALA A 195 -10.44 -12.51 7.04
N PRO A 196 -9.13 -12.75 6.81
CA PRO A 196 -8.55 -12.71 5.47
C PRO A 196 -8.91 -13.93 4.62
N GLN A 197 -9.32 -15.03 5.27
CA GLN A 197 -9.69 -16.29 4.62
C GLN A 197 -10.72 -17.05 5.46
N THR A 198 -11.40 -18.01 4.85
CA THR A 198 -12.29 -18.95 5.51
C THR A 198 -11.47 -19.97 6.32
N GLY A 199 -11.96 -20.33 7.50
CA GLY A 199 -11.32 -21.30 8.38
C GLY A 199 -11.94 -21.30 9.76
N MET A 200 -11.31 -21.98 10.69
CA MET A 200 -11.74 -22.09 12.08
C MET A 200 -10.80 -21.31 13.01
N ILE A 201 -11.33 -20.58 13.97
CA ILE A 201 -10.53 -19.95 15.02
C ILE A 201 -9.91 -21.03 15.89
N SER A 202 -8.58 -21.07 15.99
CA SER A 202 -7.88 -22.06 16.80
C SER A 202 -7.78 -21.64 18.28
N ALA A 203 -7.25 -20.44 18.47
CA ALA A 203 -7.07 -19.86 19.79
C ALA A 203 -7.15 -18.34 19.70
N ARG A 204 -7.82 -17.71 20.65
CA ARG A 204 -7.82 -16.27 20.82
C ARG A 204 -7.11 -15.87 22.11
N SER A 205 -6.38 -14.78 22.04
CA SER A 205 -5.63 -14.21 23.17
C SER A 205 -6.18 -12.85 23.62
N VAL A 206 -7.34 -12.45 23.09
CA VAL A 206 -7.94 -11.14 23.30
C VAL A 206 -9.37 -11.27 23.84
N GLU A 207 -9.75 -10.34 24.72
CA GLU A 207 -11.09 -10.21 25.28
C GLU A 207 -11.61 -8.78 25.09
N THR A 208 -12.93 -8.62 25.12
CA THR A 208 -13.56 -7.30 25.13
C THR A 208 -13.07 -6.49 26.33
N GLY A 209 -12.66 -5.25 26.09
CA GLY A 209 -12.05 -4.38 27.11
C GLY A 209 -10.52 -4.44 27.15
N ASN A 210 -9.87 -5.41 26.51
CA ASN A 210 -8.41 -5.44 26.43
C ASN A 210 -7.91 -4.32 25.52
N TYR A 211 -6.77 -3.73 25.89
CA TYR A 211 -6.04 -2.81 25.02
C TYR A 211 -5.07 -3.60 24.16
N VAL A 212 -5.19 -3.47 22.84
CA VAL A 212 -4.35 -4.16 21.86
C VAL A 212 -3.36 -3.20 21.20
N GLN A 213 -2.19 -3.73 20.83
CA GLN A 213 -1.14 -2.97 20.14
C GLN A 213 -0.98 -3.44 18.71
N THR A 214 -0.52 -2.55 17.86
CA THR A 214 -0.21 -2.86 16.45
C THR A 214 0.76 -4.03 16.35
N GLY A 215 0.39 -5.05 15.54
CA GLY A 215 1.20 -6.25 15.32
C GLY A 215 1.11 -7.33 16.43
N GLN A 216 0.35 -7.10 17.51
CA GLN A 216 0.11 -8.09 18.54
C GLN A 216 -0.82 -9.20 18.01
N PRO A 217 -0.44 -10.49 18.06
CA PRO A 217 -1.33 -11.56 17.66
C PRO A 217 -2.58 -11.61 18.55
N LEU A 218 -3.77 -11.58 17.95
CA LEU A 218 -5.06 -11.64 18.65
C LEU A 218 -5.66 -13.03 18.62
N MET A 219 -5.54 -13.71 17.49
CA MET A 219 -6.09 -15.05 17.24
C MET A 219 -5.43 -15.69 16.03
N GLU A 220 -5.64 -16.97 15.85
CA GLU A 220 -5.16 -17.73 14.70
C GLU A 220 -6.33 -18.38 13.97
N ILE A 221 -6.29 -18.33 12.63
CA ILE A 221 -7.25 -19.02 11.75
C ILE A 221 -6.56 -20.22 11.13
N VAL A 222 -7.14 -21.40 11.37
CA VAL A 222 -6.76 -22.65 10.72
C VAL A 222 -7.56 -22.78 9.44
N PRO A 223 -6.93 -22.87 8.26
CA PRO A 223 -7.63 -23.01 7.00
C PRO A 223 -8.19 -24.43 6.82
N GLU A 224 -9.19 -24.58 5.99
CA GLU A 224 -9.75 -25.90 5.61
C GLU A 224 -8.76 -26.77 4.84
N GLN A 225 -7.80 -26.13 4.15
CA GLN A 225 -6.81 -26.86 3.35
C GLN A 225 -5.65 -27.30 4.22
N VAL A 226 -5.55 -28.59 4.43
CA VAL A 226 -4.44 -29.24 5.12
C VAL A 226 -3.76 -30.28 4.20
N TRP A 227 -2.52 -30.62 4.53
CA TRP A 227 -1.72 -31.63 3.84
C TRP A 227 -0.92 -32.42 4.88
N VAL A 228 -0.29 -33.50 4.46
CA VAL A 228 0.62 -34.27 5.30
C VAL A 228 2.06 -33.94 4.95
N VAL A 229 2.85 -33.62 5.97
CA VAL A 229 4.31 -33.55 5.86
C VAL A 229 4.89 -34.81 6.47
N ALA A 230 5.57 -35.59 5.62
CA ALA A 230 6.13 -36.89 5.98
C ALA A 230 7.65 -36.87 5.84
N ASN A 231 8.34 -37.16 6.94
CA ASN A 231 9.79 -37.16 7.01
C ASN A 231 10.32 -38.54 6.65
N PHE A 232 10.66 -38.75 5.38
CA PHE A 232 11.26 -40.00 4.91
C PHE A 232 12.76 -40.01 5.11
N LYS A 233 13.34 -41.18 5.42
CA LYS A 233 14.78 -41.38 5.42
C LYS A 233 15.34 -41.22 4.01
N GLU A 234 16.54 -40.66 3.86
CA GLU A 234 17.18 -40.42 2.56
C GLU A 234 17.17 -41.65 1.65
N ILE A 235 17.43 -42.83 2.20
CA ILE A 235 17.39 -44.10 1.46
C ILE A 235 16.02 -44.49 0.90
N GLN A 236 14.92 -43.97 1.45
CA GLN A 236 13.57 -44.24 1.00
C GLN A 236 13.16 -43.40 -0.21
N LEU A 237 13.91 -42.36 -0.51
CA LEU A 237 13.60 -41.41 -1.59
C LEU A 237 14.07 -41.86 -2.97
N THR A 238 14.88 -42.92 -3.07
CA THR A 238 15.57 -43.34 -4.33
C THR A 238 14.59 -43.46 -5.52
N ASN A 239 13.39 -43.98 -5.31
CA ASN A 239 12.36 -44.16 -6.36
C ASN A 239 11.12 -43.30 -6.12
N MET A 240 11.16 -42.34 -5.16
CA MET A 240 10.04 -41.50 -4.85
C MET A 240 9.97 -40.30 -5.82
N LYS A 241 8.82 -40.04 -6.41
CA LYS A 241 8.60 -38.99 -7.39
C LYS A 241 7.27 -38.29 -7.15
N LYS A 242 7.19 -37.02 -7.56
CA LYS A 242 5.95 -36.27 -7.60
C LYS A 242 4.87 -37.02 -8.37
N GLY A 243 3.62 -36.99 -7.87
CA GLY A 243 2.45 -37.60 -8.46
C GLY A 243 2.23 -39.09 -8.08
N GLN A 244 3.14 -39.71 -7.31
CA GLN A 244 2.94 -41.09 -6.87
C GLN A 244 1.80 -41.18 -5.87
N PRO A 245 0.94 -42.22 -5.99
CA PRO A 245 -0.21 -42.39 -5.10
C PRO A 245 0.21 -42.79 -3.71
N VAL A 246 -0.49 -42.23 -2.74
CA VAL A 246 -0.24 -42.44 -1.32
C VAL A 246 -1.52 -42.86 -0.61
N SER A 247 -1.40 -43.87 0.26
CA SER A 247 -2.45 -44.25 1.21
C SER A 247 -2.08 -43.66 2.58
N ILE A 248 -2.91 -42.76 3.11
CA ILE A 248 -2.67 -42.04 4.35
C ILE A 248 -3.56 -42.65 5.44
N LYS A 249 -2.96 -43.06 6.53
CA LYS A 249 -3.67 -43.41 7.76
C LYS A 249 -3.50 -42.26 8.72
N ILE A 250 -4.59 -41.77 9.30
CA ILE A 250 -4.60 -40.80 10.41
C ILE A 250 -5.02 -41.55 11.68
N ASP A 251 -4.33 -41.35 12.77
CA ASP A 251 -4.54 -42.15 13.99
C ASP A 251 -5.93 -41.94 14.60
N THR A 252 -6.51 -40.73 14.40
CA THR A 252 -7.89 -40.43 14.83
C THR A 252 -8.94 -41.29 14.07
N TYR A 253 -8.62 -41.74 12.83
CA TYR A 253 -9.52 -42.53 11.99
C TYR A 253 -8.89 -43.91 11.63
N PRO A 254 -8.76 -44.84 12.59
CA PRO A 254 -7.99 -46.08 12.42
C PRO A 254 -8.52 -47.00 11.30
N ASN A 255 -9.83 -46.93 11.04
CA ASN A 255 -10.51 -47.79 10.06
C ASN A 255 -10.61 -47.14 8.65
N LYS A 256 -10.18 -45.88 8.50
CA LYS A 256 -10.22 -45.15 7.23
C LYS A 256 -8.81 -45.01 6.64
N ARG A 257 -8.72 -45.17 5.33
CA ARG A 257 -7.51 -44.87 4.53
C ARG A 257 -7.85 -43.76 3.58
N PHE A 258 -7.17 -42.62 3.74
CA PHE A 258 -7.33 -41.51 2.85
C PHE A 258 -6.41 -41.67 1.65
N LYS A 259 -6.90 -41.25 0.47
CA LYS A 259 -6.10 -41.24 -0.75
C LYS A 259 -5.44 -39.90 -0.93
N GLY A 260 -4.22 -39.89 -1.40
CA GLY A 260 -3.47 -38.71 -1.73
C GLY A 260 -2.34 -39.03 -2.69
N HIS A 261 -1.57 -38.03 -3.01
CA HIS A 261 -0.38 -38.16 -3.84
C HIS A 261 0.78 -37.32 -3.32
N VAL A 262 2.00 -37.68 -3.72
CA VAL A 262 3.20 -36.90 -3.48
C VAL A 262 3.11 -35.61 -4.29
N ASP A 263 2.99 -34.47 -3.63
CA ASP A 263 3.02 -33.15 -4.28
C ASP A 263 4.45 -32.68 -4.55
N SER A 264 5.29 -32.72 -3.52
CA SER A 264 6.67 -32.24 -3.62
C SER A 264 7.58 -32.90 -2.59
N ILE A 265 8.85 -33.00 -2.93
CA ILE A 265 9.94 -33.45 -2.07
C ILE A 265 10.81 -32.24 -1.79
N GLN A 266 11.05 -31.95 -0.52
CA GLN A 266 11.87 -30.79 -0.14
C GLN A 266 13.32 -31.00 -0.59
N ARG A 267 13.95 -29.96 -1.15
CA ARG A 267 15.34 -30.01 -1.65
C ARG A 267 16.40 -29.79 -0.56
N ALA A 268 16.01 -29.89 0.70
CA ALA A 268 16.89 -29.78 1.85
C ALA A 268 16.43 -30.75 2.93
N THR A 269 17.38 -31.27 3.72
CA THR A 269 17.04 -32.12 4.88
C THR A 269 16.40 -31.27 5.98
N GLY A 270 15.57 -31.86 6.83
CA GLY A 270 14.91 -31.17 7.94
C GLY A 270 15.92 -30.47 8.87
N ALA A 271 17.03 -31.11 9.15
CA ALA A 271 18.12 -30.52 9.97
C ALA A 271 18.73 -29.26 9.34
N LYS A 272 18.84 -29.20 8.01
CA LYS A 272 19.41 -28.03 7.30
C LYS A 272 18.40 -26.88 7.13
N SER A 273 17.11 -27.22 7.13
CA SER A 273 16.03 -26.24 7.01
C SER A 273 15.57 -25.69 8.36
N SER A 274 16.05 -26.23 9.47
CA SER A 274 15.74 -25.74 10.83
C SER A 274 16.39 -24.38 11.07
N LEU A 275 15.67 -23.47 11.75
CA LEU A 275 16.21 -22.19 12.23
C LEU A 275 17.37 -22.39 13.24
N PHE A 276 17.40 -23.54 13.91
CA PHE A 276 18.45 -23.95 14.85
C PHE A 276 18.96 -25.33 14.44
N PRO A 277 19.90 -25.43 13.46
CA PRO A 277 20.48 -26.70 13.07
C PRO A 277 21.21 -27.31 14.27
N PRO A 278 21.05 -28.61 14.56
CA PRO A 278 21.80 -29.26 15.63
C PRO A 278 23.30 -29.23 15.29
N GLU A 279 24.08 -28.55 16.13
CA GLU A 279 25.56 -28.61 16.05
C GLU A 279 26.05 -29.90 16.69
N ASN A 280 26.85 -30.67 15.94
CA ASN A 280 27.56 -31.82 16.48
C ASN A 280 28.76 -31.33 17.32
N ALA A 281 28.54 -31.16 18.61
CA ALA A 281 29.52 -30.60 19.55
C ALA A 281 30.64 -31.55 19.97
N VAL A 282 30.75 -32.76 19.39
CA VAL A 282 31.77 -33.75 19.77
C VAL A 282 32.52 -34.24 18.53
N GLY A 283 33.83 -34.21 18.56
CA GLY A 283 34.78 -34.51 17.48
C GLY A 283 34.77 -35.94 16.92
N SER A 284 33.69 -36.68 17.04
CA SER A 284 33.46 -37.98 16.44
C SER A 284 32.39 -37.87 15.37
N TYR A 285 32.78 -38.02 14.11
CA TYR A 285 31.88 -37.98 12.96
C TYR A 285 31.04 -39.29 12.92
N VAL A 286 29.82 -39.24 13.44
CA VAL A 286 28.82 -40.31 13.30
C VAL A 286 27.87 -39.96 12.16
N LYS A 287 27.79 -40.83 11.14
CA LYS A 287 26.82 -40.68 10.05
C LYS A 287 25.40 -40.82 10.59
N ILE A 288 24.70 -39.73 10.78
CA ILE A 288 23.28 -39.72 11.18
C ILE A 288 22.44 -39.77 9.91
N VAL A 289 21.47 -40.68 9.88
CA VAL A 289 20.52 -40.80 8.77
C VAL A 289 19.65 -39.55 8.73
N GLN A 290 19.78 -38.78 7.65
CA GLN A 290 19.00 -37.58 7.44
C GLN A 290 17.58 -37.91 6.99
N ARG A 291 16.63 -37.06 7.40
CA ARG A 291 15.24 -37.12 6.96
C ARG A 291 14.93 -35.95 6.04
N VAL A 292 14.16 -36.23 5.00
CA VAL A 292 13.73 -35.25 4.01
C VAL A 292 12.21 -35.13 4.08
N PRO A 293 11.66 -33.94 4.29
CA PRO A 293 10.24 -33.72 4.29
C PRO A 293 9.65 -33.90 2.88
N VAL A 294 8.56 -34.64 2.80
CA VAL A 294 7.77 -34.88 1.59
C VAL A 294 6.35 -34.38 1.86
N LYS A 295 5.90 -33.45 1.04
CA LYS A 295 4.53 -32.95 1.08
C LYS A 295 3.60 -33.88 0.30
N ILE A 296 2.53 -34.30 0.96
CA ILE A 296 1.50 -35.19 0.42
C ILE A 296 0.16 -34.49 0.54
N VAL A 297 -0.58 -34.40 -0.55
CA VAL A 297 -1.89 -33.74 -0.63
C VAL A 297 -2.98 -34.80 -0.72
N PHE A 298 -4.11 -34.56 -0.08
CA PHE A 298 -5.29 -35.41 -0.16
C PHE A 298 -5.97 -35.26 -1.52
N ASP A 299 -6.39 -36.39 -2.13
CA ASP A 299 -7.11 -36.44 -3.41
C ASP A 299 -8.63 -36.46 -3.21
N GLU A 300 -9.09 -36.75 -2.01
CA GLU A 300 -10.50 -36.81 -1.66
C GLU A 300 -10.92 -35.63 -0.80
N ASN A 301 -12.21 -35.33 -0.78
CA ASN A 301 -12.76 -34.32 0.12
C ASN A 301 -12.63 -34.82 1.57
N ILE A 302 -11.94 -34.03 2.39
CA ILE A 302 -11.70 -34.32 3.81
C ILE A 302 -12.50 -33.41 4.75
N GLN A 303 -13.36 -32.53 4.22
CA GLN A 303 -14.16 -31.58 5.02
C GLN A 303 -15.15 -32.29 5.98
N ASP A 304 -15.62 -33.49 5.60
CA ASP A 304 -16.47 -34.31 6.48
C ASP A 304 -15.72 -34.93 7.66
N TYR A 305 -14.40 -34.79 7.69
CA TYR A 305 -13.53 -35.33 8.75
C TYR A 305 -12.85 -34.20 9.48
N ASN A 306 -12.87 -34.24 10.79
CA ASN A 306 -12.19 -33.25 11.63
C ASN A 306 -10.67 -33.52 11.62
N ILE A 307 -10.01 -33.23 10.48
CA ILE A 307 -8.57 -33.39 10.31
C ILE A 307 -7.93 -32.02 10.50
N VAL A 308 -7.16 -31.87 11.57
CA VAL A 308 -6.55 -30.60 11.98
C VAL A 308 -5.03 -30.68 11.94
N PRO A 309 -4.32 -29.56 11.71
CA PRO A 309 -2.87 -29.51 11.84
C PRO A 309 -2.37 -30.03 13.18
N GLY A 310 -1.25 -30.76 13.16
CA GLY A 310 -0.66 -31.41 14.33
C GLY A 310 -1.09 -32.86 14.54
N MET A 311 -2.12 -33.37 13.85
CA MET A 311 -2.49 -34.79 13.92
C MET A 311 -1.41 -35.68 13.32
N SER A 312 -1.14 -36.83 13.98
CA SER A 312 -0.20 -37.84 13.46
C SER A 312 -0.79 -38.60 12.28
N ALA A 313 0.04 -38.86 11.31
CA ALA A 313 -0.32 -39.60 10.10
C ALA A 313 0.76 -40.64 9.74
N VAL A 314 0.33 -41.74 9.11
CA VAL A 314 1.22 -42.76 8.56
C VAL A 314 0.96 -42.91 7.07
N PRO A 315 1.68 -42.15 6.22
CA PRO A 315 1.58 -42.28 4.77
C PRO A 315 2.35 -43.48 4.27
N LYS A 316 1.77 -44.14 3.26
CA LYS A 316 2.35 -45.26 2.54
C LYS A 316 2.36 -44.93 1.06
N VAL A 317 3.53 -44.60 0.54
CA VAL A 317 3.76 -44.19 -0.86
C VAL A 317 4.00 -45.42 -1.70
N LYS A 318 3.30 -45.55 -2.83
CA LYS A 318 3.58 -46.58 -3.83
C LYS A 318 4.64 -46.05 -4.81
N ILE A 319 5.84 -46.68 -4.79
CA ILE A 319 7.01 -46.20 -5.55
C ILE A 319 7.22 -46.98 -6.89
N LYS A 320 6.52 -48.09 -7.08
CA LYS A 320 6.49 -48.89 -8.30
C LYS A 320 5.09 -49.36 -8.63
#